data_ff908158f3f8fc394f641616b47ddac8
#
_entry.id   ff908158f3f8fc394f641616b47ddac8
#
_cell.length_a   1.000
_cell.length_b   1.000
_cell.length_c   1.000
_cell.angle_alpha   90.00
_cell.angle_beta   90.00
_cell.angle_gamma   90.00
#
_symmetry.space_group_name_H-M   'P 1'
#
loop_
_entity.id
_entity.type
_entity.pdbx_description
1 polymer ?
#
loop_
_entity_poly.entity_id
_entity_poly.type
_entity_poly.pdbx_seq_one_letter_code
_entity_poly.pdbx_strand_id
1 'polypeptide(L)'
;MESVNLKNTVLTPIWGARIYSPEGTLVEIGQKNIIRTWSVCRKLFDEAVVNQSLKSGAELWLSSKPKNIEITEQKVNIIIDTPKGIKNVTTKLVCGADGAHSWVRRTLRFGRPKETMIGMQIEVTGYNGTEGKLDMYTGSDISPGFFAWAIPSGETTRIGVWSQTKYIGEKSCEDLLNELMINGKWSYRFKECKEVGRFVGSVPSGILKKTTARRAALFGDAAGICKPTTGGGIGPGFAHIDMIIDETIYPVMQ
;
A
#
# COMPACT_ATOMS: atom_id res chain seq x y z
N MET A 1 2.81 25.36 -0.33
CA MET A 1 2.36 24.35 0.66
C MET A 1 3.49 24.06 1.64
N GLU A 2 3.23 24.15 2.94
CA GLU A 2 4.21 23.71 3.94
C GLU A 2 4.41 22.20 3.77
N SER A 3 5.65 21.76 3.67
CA SER A 3 5.98 20.34 3.55
C SER A 3 5.67 19.59 4.86
N VAL A 4 5.07 18.41 4.76
CA VAL A 4 4.83 17.55 5.93
C VAL A 4 6.18 17.14 6.53
N ASN A 5 6.37 17.37 7.83
CA ASN A 5 7.58 16.92 8.52
C ASN A 5 7.48 15.41 8.81
N LEU A 6 8.21 14.62 8.06
CA LEU A 6 8.22 13.16 8.16
C LEU A 6 9.43 12.59 8.90
N LYS A 7 10.30 13.43 9.47
CA LYS A 7 11.54 12.96 10.14
C LYS A 7 11.29 11.92 11.22
N ASN A 8 10.26 12.11 12.04
CA ASN A 8 9.92 11.19 13.13
C ASN A 8 9.26 9.89 12.66
N THR A 9 8.97 9.75 11.38
CA THR A 9 8.37 8.54 10.81
C THR A 9 9.41 7.56 10.27
N VAL A 10 10.64 8.04 10.07
CA VAL A 10 11.75 7.25 9.50
C VAL A 10 12.29 6.29 10.55
N LEU A 11 12.45 5.02 10.17
CA LEU A 11 12.96 3.95 11.02
C LEU A 11 14.37 3.54 10.62
N THR A 12 14.57 3.14 9.37
CA THR A 12 15.84 2.59 8.91
C THR A 12 16.21 3.10 7.52
N PRO A 13 17.42 3.63 7.31
CA PRO A 13 17.93 3.93 5.98
C PRO A 13 18.28 2.64 5.24
N ILE A 14 17.94 2.58 3.95
CA ILE A 14 18.22 1.43 3.10
C ILE A 14 19.00 1.91 1.87
N TRP A 15 20.17 1.34 1.66
CA TRP A 15 21.05 1.65 0.53
C TRP A 15 21.17 0.51 -0.48
N GLY A 16 20.62 -0.68 -0.18
CA GLY A 16 20.71 -1.80 -1.09
C GLY A 16 19.73 -2.93 -0.81
N ALA A 17 19.87 -3.96 -1.63
CA ALA A 17 19.11 -5.20 -1.50
C ALA A 17 19.98 -6.42 -1.77
N ARG A 18 19.63 -7.54 -1.16
CA ARG A 18 20.13 -8.88 -1.45
C ARG A 18 18.97 -9.67 -2.07
N ILE A 19 19.18 -10.16 -3.27
CA ILE A 19 18.15 -10.88 -4.02
C ILE A 19 18.59 -12.34 -4.14
N TYR A 20 17.75 -13.23 -3.64
CA TYR A 20 17.98 -14.67 -3.64
C TYR A 20 17.12 -15.34 -4.69
N SER A 21 17.76 -16.07 -5.61
CA SER A 21 17.05 -16.92 -6.58
C SER A 21 16.49 -18.18 -5.92
N PRO A 22 15.56 -18.90 -6.59
CA PRO A 22 15.06 -20.18 -6.11
C PRO A 22 16.18 -21.21 -5.90
N GLU A 23 17.24 -21.17 -6.69
CA GLU A 23 18.39 -22.10 -6.59
C GLU A 23 19.36 -21.71 -5.46
N GLY A 24 19.29 -20.47 -4.97
CA GLY A 24 20.14 -19.96 -3.89
C GLY A 24 21.21 -19.00 -4.36
N THR A 25 21.23 -18.63 -5.64
CA THR A 25 22.15 -17.58 -6.13
C THR A 25 21.80 -16.25 -5.47
N LEU A 26 22.84 -15.57 -4.98
CA LEU A 26 22.73 -14.24 -4.37
C LEU A 26 23.21 -13.17 -5.35
N VAL A 27 22.35 -12.18 -5.58
CA VAL A 27 22.74 -10.93 -6.24
C VAL A 27 22.59 -9.79 -5.23
N GLU A 28 23.64 -9.01 -5.06
CA GLU A 28 23.61 -7.82 -4.22
C GLU A 28 23.60 -6.56 -5.08
N ILE A 29 22.74 -5.62 -4.73
CA ILE A 29 22.65 -4.31 -5.39
C ILE A 29 22.70 -3.19 -4.35
N GLY A 30 23.12 -2.01 -4.82
CA GLY A 30 23.26 -0.83 -3.98
C GLY A 30 24.69 -0.59 -3.55
N GLN A 31 24.94 0.60 -3.04
CA GLN A 31 26.24 1.06 -2.58
C GLN A 31 26.12 1.55 -1.14
N LYS A 32 27.00 1.07 -0.26
CA LYS A 32 27.03 1.43 1.16
C LYS A 32 27.00 2.95 1.33
N ASN A 33 26.16 3.42 2.24
CA ASN A 33 25.95 4.83 2.58
C ASN A 33 25.33 5.72 1.48
N ILE A 34 24.95 5.17 0.31
CA ILE A 34 24.13 5.87 -0.68
C ILE A 34 22.67 5.46 -0.48
N ILE A 35 21.97 6.17 0.39
CA ILE A 35 20.59 5.87 0.75
C ILE A 35 19.70 5.94 -0.50
N ARG A 36 18.95 4.88 -0.76
CA ARG A 36 18.00 4.75 -1.87
C ARG A 36 16.56 4.87 -1.44
N THR A 37 16.28 4.46 -0.21
CA THR A 37 14.93 4.51 0.37
C THR A 37 15.02 4.44 1.89
N TRP A 38 13.87 4.58 2.54
CA TRP A 38 13.73 4.51 3.99
C TRP A 38 12.62 3.54 4.34
N SER A 39 12.80 2.73 5.36
CA SER A 39 11.65 2.14 6.02
C SER A 39 11.03 3.17 6.97
N VAL A 40 9.71 3.20 7.02
CA VAL A 40 8.97 4.19 7.80
C VAL A 40 7.91 3.51 8.67
N CYS A 41 7.61 4.12 9.80
CA CYS A 41 6.44 3.76 10.59
C CYS A 41 5.18 4.28 9.88
N ARG A 42 4.40 3.41 9.24
CA ARG A 42 3.19 3.78 8.50
C ARG A 42 2.15 4.46 9.38
N LYS A 43 2.02 4.04 10.62
CA LYS A 43 1.09 4.69 11.57
C LYS A 43 1.43 6.17 11.76
N LEU A 44 2.68 6.47 12.07
CA LEU A 44 3.14 7.85 12.27
C LEU A 44 3.13 8.65 10.96
N PHE A 45 3.47 8.00 9.84
CA PHE A 45 3.43 8.64 8.53
C PHE A 45 2.00 9.06 8.15
N ASP A 46 1.07 8.12 8.23
CA ASP A 46 -0.33 8.38 7.89
C ASP A 46 -0.95 9.44 8.83
N GLU A 47 -0.63 9.40 10.13
CA GLU A 47 -1.04 10.40 11.11
C GLU A 47 -0.48 11.80 10.78
N ALA A 48 0.79 11.90 10.40
CA ALA A 48 1.40 13.18 10.03
C ALA A 48 0.70 13.80 8.80
N VAL A 49 0.36 13.00 7.79
CA VAL A 49 -0.36 13.46 6.60
C VAL A 49 -1.78 13.90 6.95
N VAL A 50 -2.49 13.13 7.78
CA VAL A 50 -3.84 13.51 8.25
C VAL A 50 -3.80 14.82 9.05
N ASN A 51 -2.86 14.96 9.97
CA ASN A 51 -2.72 16.18 10.77
C ASN A 51 -2.43 17.42 9.89
N GLN A 52 -1.64 17.25 8.82
CA GLN A 52 -1.42 18.33 7.86
C GLN A 52 -2.69 18.68 7.09
N SER A 53 -3.48 17.69 6.70
CA SER A 53 -4.78 17.89 6.05
C SER A 53 -5.75 18.67 6.94
N LEU A 54 -5.83 18.31 8.23
CA LEU A 54 -6.65 19.02 9.21
C LEU A 54 -6.22 20.49 9.38
N LYS A 55 -4.92 20.77 9.44
CA LYS A 55 -4.38 22.13 9.49
C LYS A 55 -4.72 22.94 8.23
N SER A 56 -4.91 22.27 7.10
CA SER A 56 -5.32 22.87 5.83
C SER A 56 -6.84 23.04 5.70
N GLY A 57 -7.60 22.77 6.76
CA GLY A 57 -9.06 22.97 6.81
C GLY A 57 -9.90 21.76 6.44
N ALA A 58 -9.32 20.59 6.28
CA ALA A 58 -10.11 19.38 6.10
C ALA A 58 -10.80 18.95 7.41
N GLU A 59 -11.96 18.31 7.29
CA GLU A 59 -12.65 17.68 8.41
C GLU A 59 -12.44 16.17 8.38
N LEU A 60 -12.19 15.56 9.54
CA LEU A 60 -12.03 14.13 9.70
C LEU A 60 -13.24 13.53 10.43
N TRP A 61 -13.94 12.63 9.78
CA TRP A 61 -15.07 11.91 10.35
C TRP A 61 -14.69 10.44 10.55
N LEU A 62 -14.22 10.11 11.75
CA LEU A 62 -13.86 8.74 12.13
C LEU A 62 -15.12 7.87 12.27
N SER A 63 -14.94 6.55 12.08
CA SER A 63 -16.01 5.55 12.18
C SER A 63 -17.24 5.88 11.33
N SER A 64 -17.02 6.56 10.21
CA SER A 64 -18.08 7.00 9.29
C SER A 64 -17.95 6.27 7.95
N LYS A 65 -19.10 5.76 7.45
CA LYS A 65 -19.14 4.93 6.24
C LYS A 65 -20.15 5.47 5.23
N PRO A 66 -19.74 5.70 3.97
CA PRO A 66 -20.70 6.06 2.93
C PRO A 66 -21.66 4.87 2.67
N LYS A 67 -22.94 5.17 2.51
CA LYS A 67 -24.01 4.21 2.20
C LYS A 67 -24.56 4.38 0.80
N ASN A 68 -24.62 5.62 0.30
CA ASN A 68 -25.12 5.91 -1.03
C ASN A 68 -24.40 7.11 -1.63
N ILE A 69 -24.24 7.11 -2.95
CA ILE A 69 -23.78 8.25 -3.77
C ILE A 69 -24.74 8.43 -4.92
N GLU A 70 -25.25 9.65 -5.09
CA GLU A 70 -26.00 10.08 -6.25
C GLU A 70 -25.28 11.25 -6.91
N ILE A 71 -24.98 11.13 -8.19
CA ILE A 71 -24.30 12.16 -8.99
C ILE A 71 -25.30 12.77 -9.97
N THR A 72 -25.51 14.08 -9.86
CA THR A 72 -26.29 14.89 -10.79
C THR A 72 -25.38 15.74 -11.68
N GLU A 73 -25.95 16.55 -12.54
CA GLU A 73 -25.18 17.51 -13.35
C GLU A 73 -24.46 18.57 -12.51
N GLN A 74 -25.04 18.94 -11.39
CA GLN A 74 -24.61 20.08 -10.59
C GLN A 74 -23.87 19.70 -9.30
N LYS A 75 -24.18 18.53 -8.72
CA LYS A 75 -23.72 18.15 -7.39
C LYS A 75 -23.64 16.65 -7.19
N VAL A 76 -22.97 16.25 -6.12
CA VAL A 76 -22.94 14.90 -5.57
C VAL A 76 -23.65 14.91 -4.23
N ASN A 77 -24.62 14.02 -4.03
CA ASN A 77 -25.24 13.78 -2.73
C ASN A 77 -24.72 12.46 -2.18
N ILE A 78 -24.25 12.48 -0.93
CA ILE A 78 -23.69 11.30 -0.26
C ILE A 78 -24.43 11.10 1.05
N ILE A 79 -24.92 9.87 1.27
CA ILE A 79 -25.46 9.45 2.56
C ILE A 79 -24.35 8.76 3.33
N ILE A 80 -24.06 9.25 4.54
CA ILE A 80 -22.99 8.75 5.38
C ILE A 80 -23.56 8.30 6.72
N ASP A 81 -23.26 7.06 7.10
CA ASP A 81 -23.51 6.51 8.41
C ASP A 81 -22.38 6.91 9.36
N THR A 82 -22.72 7.63 10.43
CA THR A 82 -21.75 8.14 11.41
C THR A 82 -22.13 7.68 12.82
N PRO A 83 -21.23 7.73 13.81
CA PRO A 83 -21.56 7.41 15.20
C PRO A 83 -22.69 8.26 15.80
N LYS A 84 -22.99 9.41 15.16
CA LYS A 84 -24.07 10.34 15.56
C LYS A 84 -25.32 10.21 14.70
N GLY A 85 -25.42 9.14 13.89
CA GLY A 85 -26.54 8.89 12.98
C GLY A 85 -26.22 9.19 11.53
N ILE A 86 -27.25 9.07 10.70
CA ILE A 86 -27.14 9.30 9.25
C ILE A 86 -26.99 10.78 8.93
N LYS A 87 -25.99 11.11 8.11
CA LYS A 87 -25.79 12.45 7.57
C LYS A 87 -25.90 12.46 6.05
N ASN A 88 -26.53 13.51 5.53
CA ASN A 88 -26.59 13.82 4.11
C ASN A 88 -25.58 14.93 3.81
N VAL A 89 -24.66 14.67 2.89
CA VAL A 89 -23.63 15.62 2.46
C VAL A 89 -23.82 15.93 1.00
N THR A 90 -23.82 17.22 0.67
CA THR A 90 -23.80 17.71 -0.71
C THR A 90 -22.44 18.32 -1.02
N THR A 91 -21.84 17.90 -2.13
CA THR A 91 -20.51 18.37 -2.56
C THR A 91 -20.45 18.57 -4.07
N LYS A 92 -19.42 19.26 -4.54
CA LYS A 92 -19.13 19.42 -5.98
C LYS A 92 -18.43 18.21 -6.58
N LEU A 93 -17.64 17.50 -5.78
CA LEU A 93 -16.79 16.38 -6.22
C LEU A 93 -16.71 15.31 -5.13
N VAL A 94 -16.66 14.04 -5.51
CA VAL A 94 -16.31 12.93 -4.63
C VAL A 94 -14.98 12.32 -5.05
N CYS A 95 -14.08 12.12 -4.07
CA CYS A 95 -12.79 11.48 -4.26
C CYS A 95 -12.77 10.12 -3.56
N GLY A 96 -12.57 9.05 -4.32
CA GLY A 96 -12.37 7.71 -3.79
C GLY A 96 -10.89 7.43 -3.54
N ALA A 97 -10.48 7.46 -2.27
CA ALA A 97 -9.15 7.08 -1.81
C ALA A 97 -9.23 5.95 -0.78
N ASP A 98 -10.21 5.07 -0.96
CA ASP A 98 -10.69 4.05 -0.04
C ASP A 98 -10.07 2.66 -0.30
N GLY A 99 -8.87 2.64 -0.90
CA GLY A 99 -7.98 1.49 -0.98
C GLY A 99 -8.37 0.43 -2.00
N ALA A 100 -7.71 -0.73 -1.90
CA ALA A 100 -7.81 -1.84 -2.85
C ALA A 100 -9.26 -2.30 -3.10
N HIS A 101 -10.08 -2.32 -2.05
CA HIS A 101 -11.48 -2.72 -2.09
C HIS A 101 -12.44 -1.54 -2.23
N SER A 102 -12.02 -0.47 -2.89
CA SER A 102 -12.75 0.79 -3.03
C SER A 102 -14.25 0.60 -3.24
N TRP A 103 -15.03 1.14 -2.32
CA TRP A 103 -16.47 1.20 -2.41
C TRP A 103 -16.91 2.23 -3.47
N VAL A 104 -16.24 3.39 -3.52
CA VAL A 104 -16.49 4.44 -4.53
C VAL A 104 -16.30 3.88 -5.94
N ARG A 105 -15.20 3.17 -6.19
CA ARG A 105 -14.91 2.52 -7.47
C ARG A 105 -16.04 1.58 -7.90
N ARG A 106 -16.50 0.72 -7.00
CA ARG A 106 -17.54 -0.28 -7.29
C ARG A 106 -18.90 0.38 -7.52
N THR A 107 -19.27 1.30 -6.64
CA THR A 107 -20.57 1.99 -6.70
C THR A 107 -20.72 2.82 -7.97
N LEU A 108 -19.66 3.54 -8.37
CA LEU A 108 -19.65 4.38 -9.57
C LEU A 108 -19.17 3.64 -10.84
N ARG A 109 -18.98 2.33 -10.78
CA ARG A 109 -18.67 1.45 -11.91
C ARG A 109 -17.45 1.86 -12.72
N PHE A 110 -16.36 2.28 -12.07
CA PHE A 110 -15.10 2.62 -12.72
C PHE A 110 -14.36 1.40 -13.33
N GLY A 111 -14.82 0.19 -13.04
CA GLY A 111 -14.18 -1.04 -13.48
C GLY A 111 -13.34 -1.70 -12.37
N ARG A 112 -12.48 -2.63 -12.80
CA ARG A 112 -11.61 -3.40 -11.88
C ARG A 112 -10.15 -3.21 -12.29
N PRO A 113 -9.21 -3.19 -11.33
CA PRO A 113 -7.78 -3.29 -11.62
C PRO A 113 -7.49 -4.55 -12.42
N LYS A 114 -6.44 -4.49 -13.24
CA LYS A 114 -6.06 -5.59 -14.13
C LYS A 114 -5.62 -6.82 -13.35
N GLU A 115 -4.90 -6.58 -12.26
CA GLU A 115 -4.32 -7.61 -11.40
C GLU A 115 -4.60 -7.28 -9.93
N THR A 116 -4.65 -8.30 -9.08
CA THR A 116 -4.66 -8.14 -7.64
C THR A 116 -3.61 -9.06 -7.03
N MET A 117 -2.80 -8.51 -6.17
CA MET A 117 -1.87 -9.27 -5.33
C MET A 117 -2.47 -9.38 -3.93
N ILE A 118 -2.31 -10.53 -3.33
CA ILE A 118 -2.64 -10.76 -1.92
C ILE A 118 -1.36 -11.09 -1.18
N GLY A 119 -1.29 -10.74 0.08
CA GLY A 119 -0.09 -10.99 0.85
C GLY A 119 -0.30 -10.91 2.34
N MET A 120 0.68 -11.44 3.03
CA MET A 120 0.81 -11.42 4.47
C MET A 120 2.19 -10.88 4.82
N GLN A 121 2.24 -10.06 5.85
CA GLN A 121 3.46 -9.55 6.45
C GLN A 121 3.41 -9.73 7.96
N ILE A 122 4.48 -10.22 8.54
CA ILE A 122 4.69 -10.22 9.98
C ILE A 122 5.81 -9.26 10.34
N GLU A 123 5.78 -8.75 11.54
CA GLU A 123 6.92 -8.09 12.18
C GLU A 123 7.57 -9.05 13.16
N VAL A 124 8.89 -9.14 13.09
CA VAL A 124 9.66 -10.04 13.95
C VAL A 124 10.84 -9.33 14.61
N THR A 125 11.27 -9.83 15.75
CA THR A 125 12.62 -9.62 16.30
C THR A 125 13.51 -10.81 15.95
N GLY A 126 14.83 -10.69 16.07
CA GLY A 126 15.78 -11.79 15.93
C GLY A 126 16.18 -12.15 14.48
N TYR A 127 15.69 -11.43 13.47
CA TYR A 127 16.16 -11.65 12.10
C TYR A 127 17.57 -11.09 11.90
N ASN A 128 18.48 -11.97 11.46
CA ASN A 128 19.87 -11.59 11.19
C ASN A 128 20.05 -11.16 9.72
N GLY A 129 19.67 -9.92 9.42
CA GLY A 129 19.84 -9.27 8.12
C GLY A 129 21.21 -8.58 7.97
N THR A 130 21.43 -7.98 6.81
CA THR A 130 22.59 -7.11 6.56
C THR A 130 22.19 -5.66 6.77
N GLU A 131 22.98 -4.92 7.54
CA GLU A 131 22.77 -3.50 7.78
C GLU A 131 22.52 -2.74 6.47
N GLY A 132 21.46 -1.90 6.46
CA GLY A 132 21.09 -1.05 5.32
C GLY A 132 20.67 -1.77 4.05
N LYS A 133 20.50 -3.08 4.09
CA LYS A 133 19.99 -3.87 2.97
C LYS A 133 18.68 -4.57 3.34
N LEU A 134 17.77 -4.65 2.40
CA LEU A 134 16.63 -5.54 2.48
C LEU A 134 16.95 -6.86 1.79
N ASP A 135 16.32 -7.94 2.23
CA ASP A 135 16.41 -9.24 1.59
C ASP A 135 15.15 -9.48 0.75
N MET A 136 15.34 -9.97 -0.46
CA MET A 136 14.28 -10.39 -1.38
C MET A 136 14.47 -11.86 -1.73
N TYR A 137 13.41 -12.63 -1.63
CA TYR A 137 13.41 -14.06 -1.96
C TYR A 137 12.46 -14.27 -3.13
N THR A 138 12.92 -14.97 -4.16
CA THR A 138 12.12 -15.31 -5.33
C THR A 138 11.88 -16.82 -5.41
N GLY A 139 10.79 -17.21 -6.01
CA GLY A 139 10.40 -18.61 -6.20
C GLY A 139 8.89 -18.80 -6.16
N SER A 140 8.38 -19.68 -7.01
CA SER A 140 6.96 -19.97 -7.08
C SER A 140 6.42 -20.79 -5.90
N ASP A 141 7.30 -21.37 -5.13
CA ASP A 141 7.04 -22.09 -3.89
C ASP A 141 6.67 -21.15 -2.74
N ILE A 142 7.33 -19.98 -2.67
CA ILE A 142 7.20 -19.00 -1.59
C ILE A 142 6.43 -17.74 -1.98
N SER A 143 6.44 -17.36 -3.27
CA SER A 143 5.81 -16.12 -3.73
C SER A 143 5.45 -16.18 -5.22
N PRO A 144 4.43 -16.96 -5.60
CA PRO A 144 4.05 -17.16 -7.00
C PRO A 144 3.71 -15.83 -7.72
N GLY A 145 4.46 -15.53 -8.77
CA GLY A 145 4.29 -14.34 -9.59
C GLY A 145 4.77 -13.03 -8.97
N PHE A 146 5.46 -13.10 -7.80
CA PHE A 146 6.03 -11.94 -7.14
C PHE A 146 7.32 -12.29 -6.38
N PHE A 147 7.55 -11.69 -5.20
CA PHE A 147 8.68 -12.00 -4.30
C PHE A 147 8.27 -11.90 -2.82
N ALA A 148 9.05 -12.56 -1.98
CA ALA A 148 9.00 -12.41 -0.54
C ALA A 148 10.12 -11.47 -0.07
N TRP A 149 10.00 -10.88 1.11
CA TRP A 149 10.96 -9.90 1.63
C TRP A 149 11.22 -10.04 3.11
N ALA A 150 12.39 -9.53 3.53
CA ALA A 150 12.70 -9.17 4.90
C ALA A 150 13.27 -7.74 4.89
N ILE A 151 12.52 -6.79 5.43
CA ILE A 151 12.83 -5.36 5.40
C ILE A 151 13.12 -4.87 6.81
N PRO A 152 14.32 -4.33 7.10
CA PRO A 152 14.63 -3.73 8.39
C PRO A 152 13.67 -2.60 8.73
N SER A 153 13.19 -2.55 9.96
CA SER A 153 12.17 -1.60 10.41
C SER A 153 12.41 -1.15 11.85
N GLY A 154 13.47 -0.38 12.09
CA GLY A 154 13.91 -0.04 13.43
C GLY A 154 14.45 -1.27 14.16
N GLU A 155 13.89 -1.59 15.32
CA GLU A 155 14.27 -2.75 16.13
C GLU A 155 13.68 -4.06 15.63
N THR A 156 12.77 -4.01 14.67
CA THR A 156 12.11 -5.17 14.07
C THR A 156 12.50 -5.35 12.61
N THR A 157 12.10 -6.48 12.04
CA THR A 157 12.15 -6.75 10.61
C THR A 157 10.76 -7.14 10.12
N ARG A 158 10.33 -6.55 9.02
CA ARG A 158 9.10 -6.91 8.33
C ARG A 158 9.38 -8.01 7.34
N ILE A 159 8.85 -9.19 7.60
CA ILE A 159 8.94 -10.35 6.71
C ILE A 159 7.58 -10.53 6.05
N GLY A 160 7.56 -10.69 4.74
CA GLY A 160 6.28 -10.87 4.06
C GLY A 160 6.41 -11.59 2.74
N VAL A 161 5.27 -12.04 2.28
CA VAL A 161 5.08 -12.69 0.99
C VAL A 161 3.92 -12.03 0.26
N TRP A 162 4.07 -11.85 -1.04
CA TRP A 162 2.96 -11.51 -1.93
C TRP A 162 2.88 -12.51 -3.08
N SER A 163 1.66 -12.75 -3.51
CA SER A 163 1.38 -13.54 -4.70
C SER A 163 0.31 -12.88 -5.54
N GLN A 164 0.43 -13.02 -6.84
CA GLN A 164 -0.69 -12.71 -7.73
C GLN A 164 -1.78 -13.76 -7.53
N THR A 165 -3.03 -13.30 -7.36
CA THR A 165 -4.16 -14.20 -7.09
C THR A 165 -4.34 -15.32 -8.12
N LYS A 166 -3.95 -15.08 -9.36
CA LYS A 166 -4.02 -16.09 -10.45
C LYS A 166 -2.99 -17.22 -10.34
N TYR A 167 -1.94 -17.05 -9.53
CA TYR A 167 -0.85 -18.03 -9.41
C TYR A 167 -0.78 -18.72 -8.06
N ILE A 168 -1.51 -18.23 -7.04
CA ILE A 168 -1.43 -18.79 -5.69
C ILE A 168 -2.05 -20.20 -5.59
N GLY A 169 -2.98 -20.54 -6.49
CA GLY A 169 -3.66 -21.82 -6.48
C GLY A 169 -4.49 -22.02 -5.21
N GLU A 170 -4.37 -23.21 -4.60
CA GLU A 170 -5.05 -23.57 -3.35
C GLU A 170 -4.30 -23.10 -2.08
N LYS A 171 -3.09 -22.55 -2.23
CA LYS A 171 -2.28 -22.08 -1.10
C LYS A 171 -2.86 -20.79 -0.51
N SER A 172 -2.74 -20.66 0.79
CA SER A 172 -2.94 -19.40 1.50
C SER A 172 -1.66 -18.57 1.57
N CYS A 173 -1.75 -17.29 1.94
CA CYS A 173 -0.56 -16.48 2.22
C CYS A 173 0.22 -17.02 3.45
N GLU A 174 -0.46 -17.68 4.37
CA GLU A 174 0.16 -18.35 5.51
C GLU A 174 1.01 -19.54 5.07
N ASP A 175 0.52 -20.35 4.13
CA ASP A 175 1.29 -21.47 3.58
C ASP A 175 2.56 -20.98 2.87
N LEU A 176 2.48 -19.87 2.13
CA LEU A 176 3.65 -19.26 1.49
C LEU A 176 4.66 -18.72 2.51
N LEU A 177 4.17 -18.08 3.57
CA LEU A 177 5.02 -17.58 4.64
C LEU A 177 5.69 -18.71 5.41
N ASN A 178 4.96 -19.78 5.71
CA ASN A 178 5.49 -20.98 6.35
C ASN A 178 6.52 -21.69 5.47
N GLU A 179 6.30 -21.74 4.15
CA GLU A 179 7.29 -22.26 3.22
C GLU A 179 8.59 -21.44 3.24
N LEU A 180 8.50 -20.11 3.28
CA LEU A 180 9.67 -19.26 3.41
C LEU A 180 10.42 -19.49 4.72
N MET A 181 9.70 -19.50 5.85
CA MET A 181 10.28 -19.35 7.19
C MET A 181 10.52 -20.67 7.92
N ILE A 182 9.75 -21.71 7.61
CA ILE A 182 9.71 -22.95 8.41
C ILE A 182 10.10 -24.17 7.56
N ASN A 183 9.41 -24.40 6.46
CA ASN A 183 9.50 -25.68 5.73
C ASN A 183 10.54 -25.64 4.61
N GLY A 184 10.74 -24.47 4.00
CA GLY A 184 11.58 -24.35 2.82
C GLY A 184 13.06 -24.15 3.14
N LYS A 185 13.84 -24.06 2.07
CA LYS A 185 15.32 -23.97 2.16
C LYS A 185 15.85 -22.74 2.88
N TRP A 186 15.04 -21.68 3.01
CA TRP A 186 15.43 -20.43 3.67
C TRP A 186 15.17 -20.45 5.17
N SER A 187 14.51 -21.48 5.71
CA SER A 187 14.09 -21.59 7.12
C SER A 187 15.22 -21.34 8.12
N TYR A 188 16.45 -21.72 7.78
CA TYR A 188 17.63 -21.50 8.65
C TYR A 188 17.89 -20.03 8.97
N ARG A 189 17.42 -19.08 8.12
CA ARG A 189 17.58 -17.65 8.30
C ARG A 189 16.60 -17.07 9.32
N PHE A 190 15.52 -17.79 9.60
CA PHE A 190 14.39 -17.33 10.41
C PHE A 190 14.27 -18.03 11.76
N LYS A 191 15.21 -18.91 12.10
CA LYS A 191 15.15 -19.74 13.32
C LYS A 191 15.01 -18.93 14.61
N GLU A 192 15.68 -17.78 14.68
CA GLU A 192 15.68 -16.91 15.87
C GLU A 192 14.55 -15.86 15.82
N CYS A 193 13.73 -15.87 14.77
CA CYS A 193 12.66 -14.89 14.63
C CYS A 193 11.53 -15.15 15.62
N LYS A 194 11.08 -14.07 16.27
CA LYS A 194 9.89 -14.08 17.14
C LYS A 194 8.90 -13.07 16.60
N GLU A 195 7.71 -13.52 16.24
CA GLU A 195 6.63 -12.66 15.73
C GLU A 195 6.12 -11.73 16.84
N VAL A 196 5.99 -10.45 16.49
CA VAL A 196 5.45 -9.40 17.37
C VAL A 196 4.26 -8.66 16.73
N GLY A 197 3.98 -8.89 15.47
CA GLY A 197 2.83 -8.31 14.78
C GLY A 197 2.54 -9.00 13.46
N ARG A 198 1.28 -8.90 12.98
CA ARG A 198 0.83 -9.55 11.74
C ARG A 198 -0.14 -8.67 10.97
N PHE A 199 0.01 -8.62 9.66
CA PHE A 199 -0.81 -7.85 8.74
C PHE A 199 -1.13 -8.67 7.50
N VAL A 200 -2.37 -8.57 7.03
CA VAL A 200 -2.83 -9.20 5.79
C VAL A 200 -3.44 -8.11 4.91
N GLY A 201 -3.20 -8.18 3.62
CA GLY A 201 -3.74 -7.18 2.72
C GLY A 201 -3.73 -7.61 1.27
N SER A 202 -4.38 -6.79 0.46
CA SER A 202 -4.36 -6.91 -0.99
C SER A 202 -3.90 -5.60 -1.62
N VAL A 203 -3.21 -5.69 -2.74
CA VAL A 203 -2.74 -4.55 -3.52
C VAL A 203 -3.20 -4.73 -4.96
N PRO A 204 -3.97 -3.79 -5.49
CA PRO A 204 -4.34 -3.80 -6.89
C PRO A 204 -3.16 -3.33 -7.73
N SER A 205 -2.93 -3.98 -8.85
CA SER A 205 -1.90 -3.60 -9.81
C SER A 205 -2.51 -3.40 -11.19
N GLY A 206 -2.04 -2.36 -11.86
CA GLY A 206 -2.56 -1.93 -13.15
C GLY A 206 -3.64 -0.87 -13.04
N ILE A 207 -3.21 0.36 -13.38
CA ILE A 207 -4.07 1.54 -13.40
C ILE A 207 -5.35 1.27 -14.19
N LEU A 208 -6.46 1.74 -13.68
CA LEU A 208 -7.74 1.67 -14.37
C LEU A 208 -7.67 2.47 -15.68
N LYS A 209 -8.39 2.01 -16.70
CA LYS A 209 -8.52 2.74 -17.98
C LYS A 209 -9.09 4.15 -17.79
N LYS A 210 -9.86 4.36 -16.74
CA LYS A 210 -10.47 5.62 -16.39
C LYS A 210 -10.46 5.78 -14.87
N THR A 211 -9.83 6.83 -14.38
CA THR A 211 -9.73 7.17 -12.95
C THR A 211 -10.58 8.38 -12.58
N THR A 212 -11.14 9.08 -13.57
CA THR A 212 -12.03 10.21 -13.39
C THR A 212 -13.35 10.01 -14.12
N ALA A 213 -14.41 10.56 -13.60
CA ALA A 213 -15.74 10.59 -14.19
C ALA A 213 -16.41 11.91 -13.80
N ARG A 214 -17.65 12.13 -14.27
CA ARG A 214 -18.43 13.29 -13.89
C ARG A 214 -18.45 13.40 -12.35
N ARG A 215 -17.90 14.48 -11.81
CA ARG A 215 -17.85 14.78 -10.36
C ARG A 215 -17.29 13.68 -9.48
N ALA A 216 -16.41 12.83 -10.02
CA ALA A 216 -15.80 11.77 -9.28
C ALA A 216 -14.36 11.51 -9.75
N ALA A 217 -13.44 11.28 -8.80
CA ALA A 217 -12.07 10.87 -9.08
C ALA A 217 -11.65 9.75 -8.12
N LEU A 218 -10.78 8.84 -8.60
CA LEU A 218 -10.19 7.78 -7.78
C LEU A 218 -8.69 8.02 -7.61
N PHE A 219 -8.17 7.69 -6.44
CA PHE A 219 -6.76 7.90 -6.08
C PHE A 219 -6.13 6.65 -5.46
N GLY A 220 -4.80 6.55 -5.59
CA GLY A 220 -4.02 5.47 -5.00
C GLY A 220 -4.53 4.08 -5.39
N ASP A 221 -4.62 3.17 -4.43
CA ASP A 221 -5.07 1.80 -4.66
C ASP A 221 -6.52 1.72 -5.18
N ALA A 222 -7.37 2.69 -4.85
CA ALA A 222 -8.71 2.76 -5.41
C ALA A 222 -8.71 2.90 -6.94
N ALA A 223 -7.69 3.57 -7.48
CA ALA A 223 -7.44 3.72 -8.92
C ALA A 223 -6.52 2.64 -9.52
N GLY A 224 -6.04 1.69 -8.72
CA GLY A 224 -5.08 0.68 -9.14
C GLY A 224 -3.64 1.22 -9.30
N ILE A 225 -3.31 2.31 -8.60
CA ILE A 225 -2.01 2.98 -8.69
C ILE A 225 -1.02 2.32 -7.75
N CYS A 226 -0.32 1.33 -8.27
CA CYS A 226 0.73 0.62 -7.56
C CYS A 226 1.80 0.20 -8.57
N LYS A 227 3.06 0.23 -8.18
CA LYS A 227 4.16 -0.28 -9.02
C LYS A 227 3.99 -1.79 -9.21
N PRO A 228 3.87 -2.27 -10.45
CA PRO A 228 3.68 -3.71 -10.69
C PRO A 228 4.91 -4.54 -10.29
N THR A 229 6.08 -3.92 -10.19
CA THR A 229 7.35 -4.60 -9.87
C THR A 229 7.63 -4.74 -8.39
N THR A 230 7.14 -3.81 -7.55
CA THR A 230 7.49 -3.77 -6.11
C THR A 230 6.29 -3.69 -5.17
N GLY A 231 5.08 -3.49 -5.70
CA GLY A 231 3.89 -3.27 -4.89
C GLY A 231 3.84 -1.90 -4.18
N GLY A 232 4.80 -1.03 -4.43
CA GLY A 232 4.88 0.29 -3.80
C GLY A 232 3.86 1.27 -4.36
N GLY A 233 2.92 1.76 -3.54
CA GLY A 233 1.83 2.65 -3.95
C GLY A 233 2.00 4.11 -3.53
N ILE A 234 2.79 4.44 -2.50
CA ILE A 234 2.86 5.80 -1.93
C ILE A 234 3.37 6.83 -2.94
N GLY A 235 4.57 6.61 -3.50
CA GLY A 235 5.15 7.56 -4.47
C GLY A 235 4.29 7.75 -5.72
N PRO A 236 3.90 6.68 -6.43
CA PRO A 236 2.98 6.79 -7.56
C PRO A 236 1.63 7.42 -7.19
N GLY A 237 1.12 7.14 -5.99
CA GLY A 237 -0.13 7.72 -5.50
C GLY A 237 -0.05 9.25 -5.37
N PHE A 238 1.01 9.78 -4.78
CA PHE A 238 1.22 11.23 -4.70
C PHE A 238 1.39 11.87 -6.08
N ALA A 239 2.21 11.30 -6.96
CA ALA A 239 2.36 11.82 -8.32
C ALA A 239 1.03 11.82 -9.10
N HIS A 240 0.19 10.81 -8.89
CA HIS A 240 -1.14 10.77 -9.50
C HIS A 240 -2.08 11.83 -8.91
N ILE A 241 -2.01 12.10 -7.60
CA ILE A 241 -2.80 13.15 -6.95
C ILE A 241 -2.44 14.51 -7.55
N ASP A 242 -1.16 14.85 -7.64
CA ASP A 242 -0.69 16.11 -8.20
C ASP A 242 -1.21 16.28 -9.64
N MET A 243 -1.04 15.27 -10.48
CA MET A 243 -1.51 15.29 -11.87
C MET A 243 -3.03 15.48 -11.97
N ILE A 244 -3.83 14.74 -11.21
CA ILE A 244 -5.30 14.84 -11.27
C ILE A 244 -5.79 16.19 -10.73
N ILE A 245 -5.18 16.71 -9.68
CA ILE A 245 -5.55 18.00 -9.13
C ILE A 245 -5.28 19.11 -10.14
N ASP A 246 -4.08 19.17 -10.68
CA ASP A 246 -3.65 20.26 -11.55
C ASP A 246 -4.30 20.20 -12.93
N GLU A 247 -4.39 19.01 -13.54
CA GLU A 247 -4.86 18.87 -14.93
C GLU A 247 -6.38 18.64 -15.04
N THR A 248 -7.04 18.22 -13.96
CA THR A 248 -8.46 17.84 -14.05
C THR A 248 -9.34 18.58 -13.05
N ILE A 249 -8.96 18.67 -11.78
CA ILE A 249 -9.85 19.21 -10.74
C ILE A 249 -9.84 20.74 -10.77
N TYR A 250 -8.68 21.39 -10.72
CA TYR A 250 -8.59 22.85 -10.74
C TYR A 250 -9.26 23.48 -11.96
N PRO A 251 -9.06 23.00 -13.21
CA PRO A 251 -9.71 23.60 -14.37
C PRO A 251 -11.24 23.55 -14.37
N VAL A 252 -11.85 22.60 -13.69
CA VAL A 252 -13.32 22.46 -13.62
C VAL A 252 -13.94 23.02 -12.34
N MET A 253 -13.13 23.49 -11.39
CA MET A 253 -13.58 24.07 -10.12
C MET A 253 -13.58 25.62 -10.16
N GLN A 254 -12.87 26.21 -11.13
CA GLN A 254 -12.92 27.64 -11.45
C GLN A 254 -14.18 27.96 -12.25
#